data_3cc1217526f2da26862e5008358d85f9
#
_entry.id   3cc1217526f2da26862e5008358d85f9
#
_cell.length_a   1.000
_cell.length_b   1.000
_cell.length_c   1.000
_cell.angle_alpha   90.00
_cell.angle_beta   90.00
_cell.angle_gamma   90.00
#
_symmetry.space_group_name_H-M   'P 1'
#
loop_
_entity.id
_entity.type
_entity.pdbx_description
1 polymer ?
#
loop_
_entity_poly.entity_id
_entity_poly.type
_entity_poly.pdbx_seq_one_letter_code
_entity_poly.pdbx_strand_id
1 'polypeptide(L)'
;MDAEAVVGTRLASQQLRAPLAASAEDALKNLLAIQAQEYPYACWSLGQRTAGATADDVGQAVAEGRILRTHLLRPTWHFVHRTDLPWLRALSAPRVHQANAATYRRTGIDAAAAARGDGVLAAAVAGGRHLSREQLASELQHAGFAASGLALAYFIMHAELNGVIVSGAPVRSASGALRQTYAAFGERVGPAATTPLPKDESLAALAARYFRSRGPATVKDCADWSGMTMADVRLGLALALEDNPAALESTEIDGVPFYFSPELAQPSSPGFPAGDETDPAGRIDLIQCYDEYVMGYSASRGYLGGKGPVFPYNGDPMHVILLDGRMAGAWRHRILRPGSRGQTCELDVRIWQDKTQSAGLDDAVARYGAFLGMPTTY
;
A
#
# COMPACT_ATOMS: atom_id res chain seq x y z
N MET A 1 1.09 6.00 -27.47
CA MET A 1 2.02 6.14 -26.32
C MET A 1 2.99 4.97 -26.36
N ASP A 2 4.28 5.24 -26.35
CA ASP A 2 5.31 4.19 -26.32
C ASP A 2 5.63 3.71 -24.90
N ALA A 3 6.50 2.70 -24.79
CA ALA A 3 6.81 2.08 -23.50
C ALA A 3 7.53 3.02 -22.52
N GLU A 4 8.34 3.96 -23.00
CA GLU A 4 9.02 4.95 -22.17
C GLU A 4 8.02 5.97 -21.61
N ALA A 5 7.10 6.44 -22.44
CA ALA A 5 6.02 7.33 -22.02
C ALA A 5 5.09 6.67 -20.97
N VAL A 6 4.78 5.37 -21.12
CA VAL A 6 4.02 4.63 -20.11
C VAL A 6 4.75 4.61 -18.78
N VAL A 7 6.04 4.27 -18.77
CA VAL A 7 6.85 4.21 -17.55
C VAL A 7 6.99 5.58 -16.90
N GLY A 8 7.33 6.62 -17.68
CA GLY A 8 7.47 8.00 -17.19
C GLY A 8 6.18 8.53 -16.57
N THR A 9 5.03 8.34 -17.24
CA THR A 9 3.73 8.75 -16.71
C THR A 9 3.37 8.01 -15.43
N ARG A 10 3.66 6.71 -15.31
CA ARG A 10 3.44 5.93 -14.07
C ARG A 10 4.30 6.41 -12.90
N LEU A 11 5.55 6.76 -13.16
CA LEU A 11 6.44 7.33 -12.13
C LEU A 11 5.92 8.68 -11.62
N ALA A 12 5.42 9.53 -12.53
CA ALA A 12 4.85 10.82 -12.19
C ALA A 12 3.50 10.66 -11.44
N SER A 13 2.56 9.86 -11.97
CA SER A 13 1.23 9.68 -11.38
C SER A 13 1.29 9.06 -9.97
N GLN A 14 2.28 8.21 -9.72
CA GLN A 14 2.53 7.64 -8.39
C GLN A 14 3.45 8.49 -7.51
N GLN A 15 3.82 9.70 -7.96
CA GLN A 15 4.69 10.61 -7.20
C GLN A 15 6.04 9.99 -6.81
N LEU A 16 6.58 9.09 -7.64
CA LEU A 16 7.97 8.61 -7.54
C LEU A 16 8.95 9.57 -8.23
N ARG A 17 8.43 10.59 -8.91
CA ARG A 17 9.14 11.75 -9.48
C ARG A 17 8.47 13.02 -9.00
N ALA A 18 9.19 14.12 -9.04
CA ALA A 18 8.66 15.42 -8.66
C ALA A 18 7.46 15.84 -9.55
N PRO A 19 6.48 16.56 -8.99
CA PRO A 19 6.43 17.03 -7.61
C PRO A 19 6.01 15.92 -6.63
N LEU A 20 6.75 15.81 -5.52
CA LEU A 20 6.39 14.90 -4.44
C LEU A 20 5.22 15.46 -3.62
N ALA A 21 4.52 14.60 -2.89
CA ALA A 21 3.48 14.99 -1.96
C ALA A 21 4.03 15.84 -0.82
N ALA A 22 3.20 16.75 -0.29
CA ALA A 22 3.57 17.57 0.86
C ALA A 22 3.57 16.80 2.19
N SER A 23 2.78 15.73 2.28
CA SER A 23 2.69 14.87 3.45
C SER A 23 2.49 13.40 3.07
N ALA A 24 2.78 12.49 4.00
CA ALA A 24 2.50 11.06 3.83
C ALA A 24 1.00 10.77 3.62
N GLU A 25 0.13 11.56 4.23
CA GLU A 25 -1.30 11.47 4.03
C GLU A 25 -1.71 11.89 2.63
N ASP A 26 -1.10 12.93 2.06
CA ASP A 26 -1.40 13.38 0.70
C ASP A 26 -0.90 12.34 -0.33
N ALA A 27 0.27 11.75 -0.12
CA ALA A 27 0.75 10.63 -0.92
C ALA A 27 -0.23 9.44 -0.85
N LEU A 28 -0.72 9.12 0.35
CA LEU A 28 -1.69 8.04 0.54
C LEU A 28 -3.05 8.38 -0.08
N LYS A 29 -3.54 9.60 0.07
CA LYS A 29 -4.79 10.04 -0.58
C LYS A 29 -4.68 9.98 -2.10
N ASN A 30 -3.54 10.36 -2.69
CA ASN A 30 -3.31 10.20 -4.11
C ASN A 30 -3.45 8.73 -4.52
N LEU A 31 -2.77 7.83 -3.84
CA LEU A 31 -2.76 6.40 -4.16
C LEU A 31 -4.01 5.64 -3.68
N LEU A 32 -4.89 6.25 -2.89
CA LEU A 32 -6.10 5.67 -2.28
C LEU A 32 -5.80 4.60 -1.23
N ALA A 33 -4.97 3.62 -1.56
CA ALA A 33 -4.51 2.57 -0.66
C ALA A 33 -3.10 2.10 -1.08
N ILE A 34 -2.30 1.66 -0.10
CA ILE A 34 -0.98 1.08 -0.31
C ILE A 34 -0.92 -0.27 0.40
N GLN A 35 -0.50 -1.31 -0.29
CA GLN A 35 -0.33 -2.61 0.35
C GLN A 35 0.77 -2.53 1.43
N ALA A 36 0.39 -2.88 2.67
CA ALA A 36 1.19 -2.69 3.88
C ALA A 36 1.48 -4.02 4.59
N GLN A 37 1.85 -5.04 3.82
CA GLN A 37 2.14 -6.38 4.37
C GLN A 37 3.35 -6.33 5.30
N GLU A 38 4.37 -5.59 4.92
CA GLU A 38 5.56 -5.32 5.73
C GLU A 38 5.59 -3.85 6.13
N TYR A 39 5.26 -3.58 7.40
CA TYR A 39 5.05 -2.25 7.93
C TYR A 39 6.22 -1.27 7.66
N PRO A 40 7.51 -1.61 7.92
CA PRO A 40 8.60 -0.65 7.71
C PRO A 40 8.76 -0.24 6.24
N TYR A 41 8.61 -1.20 5.33
CA TYR A 41 8.72 -0.96 3.89
C TYR A 41 7.49 -0.23 3.33
N ALA A 42 6.31 -0.46 3.90
CA ALA A 42 5.12 0.31 3.54
C ALA A 42 5.22 1.78 4.00
N CYS A 43 5.85 2.04 5.15
CA CYS A 43 6.20 3.40 5.56
C CYS A 43 7.16 4.05 4.56
N TRP A 44 8.15 3.31 4.07
CA TRP A 44 9.05 3.79 3.01
C TRP A 44 8.31 4.07 1.70
N SER A 45 7.33 3.26 1.31
CA SER A 45 6.50 3.56 0.13
C SER A 45 5.81 4.92 0.20
N LEU A 46 5.41 5.36 1.40
CA LEU A 46 4.91 6.72 1.63
C LEU A 46 6.06 7.74 1.65
N GLY A 47 7.14 7.44 2.39
CA GLY A 47 8.28 8.34 2.55
C GLY A 47 8.93 8.74 1.24
N GLN A 48 9.17 7.79 0.33
CA GLN A 48 9.80 8.08 -0.97
C GLN A 48 8.92 8.93 -1.92
N ARG A 49 7.63 9.07 -1.61
CA ARG A 49 6.65 9.89 -2.35
C ARG A 49 6.40 11.25 -1.70
N THR A 50 7.00 11.50 -0.54
CA THR A 50 6.74 12.69 0.28
C THR A 50 8.02 13.50 0.42
N ALA A 51 7.93 14.80 0.19
CA ALA A 51 9.09 15.69 0.31
C ALA A 51 9.61 15.73 1.76
N GLY A 52 10.85 15.29 1.97
CA GLY A 52 11.54 15.35 3.26
C GLY A 52 10.96 14.52 4.40
N ALA A 53 10.02 13.62 4.14
CA ALA A 53 9.40 12.80 5.19
C ALA A 53 10.37 11.80 5.81
N THR A 54 10.21 11.57 7.10
CA THR A 54 10.93 10.58 7.89
C THR A 54 10.03 9.39 8.27
N ALA A 55 10.63 8.30 8.73
CA ALA A 55 9.90 7.15 9.27
C ALA A 55 9.07 7.52 10.51
N ASP A 56 9.54 8.50 11.30
CA ASP A 56 8.83 8.98 12.48
C ASP A 56 7.58 9.80 12.08
N ASP A 57 7.63 10.61 11.00
CA ASP A 57 6.46 11.36 10.49
C ASP A 57 5.34 10.40 10.08
N VAL A 58 5.68 9.35 9.32
CA VAL A 58 4.70 8.31 8.94
C VAL A 58 4.20 7.56 10.17
N GLY A 59 5.11 7.22 11.09
CA GLY A 59 4.78 6.55 12.36
C GLY A 59 3.82 7.38 13.22
N GLN A 60 4.01 8.70 13.28
CA GLN A 60 3.12 9.61 13.98
C GLN A 60 1.74 9.67 13.31
N ALA A 61 1.66 9.77 11.99
CA ALA A 61 0.39 9.77 11.26
C ALA A 61 -0.43 8.48 11.52
N VAL A 62 0.26 7.33 11.63
CA VAL A 62 -0.37 6.05 12.01
C VAL A 62 -0.79 6.06 13.48
N ALA A 63 0.05 6.55 14.40
CA ALA A 63 -0.26 6.61 15.83
C ALA A 63 -1.50 7.47 16.10
N GLU A 64 -1.60 8.62 15.43
CA GLU A 64 -2.74 9.56 15.53
C GLU A 64 -3.99 9.09 14.76
N GLY A 65 -3.91 8.01 13.98
CA GLY A 65 -5.04 7.48 13.22
C GLY A 65 -5.40 8.27 11.97
N ARG A 66 -4.50 9.12 11.49
CA ARG A 66 -4.66 9.77 10.18
C ARG A 66 -4.44 8.76 9.05
N ILE A 67 -3.49 7.86 9.23
CA ILE A 67 -3.24 6.67 8.40
C ILE A 67 -3.63 5.44 9.22
N LEU A 68 -4.46 4.57 8.64
CA LEU A 68 -4.91 3.33 9.26
C LEU A 68 -4.39 2.14 8.47
N ARG A 69 -4.02 1.07 9.19
CA ARG A 69 -3.60 -0.21 8.59
C ARG A 69 -4.65 -1.27 8.87
N THR A 70 -5.20 -1.87 7.83
CA THR A 70 -6.29 -2.85 7.95
C THR A 70 -6.33 -3.79 6.76
N HIS A 71 -7.07 -4.89 6.85
CA HIS A 71 -7.41 -5.72 5.70
C HIS A 71 -8.44 -5.00 4.84
N LEU A 72 -8.13 -4.84 3.55
CA LEU A 72 -8.93 -4.05 2.62
C LEU A 72 -8.70 -4.51 1.17
N LEU A 73 -9.69 -4.31 0.28
CA LEU A 73 -9.66 -4.62 -1.15
C LEU A 73 -9.46 -6.11 -1.44
N ARG A 74 -8.39 -6.67 -0.95
CA ARG A 74 -7.99 -8.09 -0.99
C ARG A 74 -7.71 -8.55 0.45
N PRO A 75 -7.56 -9.86 0.73
CA PRO A 75 -7.26 -10.34 2.09
C PRO A 75 -5.78 -10.07 2.48
N THR A 76 -5.34 -8.83 2.27
CA THR A 76 -3.99 -8.31 2.59
C THR A 76 -4.07 -7.02 3.36
N TRP A 77 -3.02 -6.72 4.13
CA TRP A 77 -2.90 -5.47 4.84
C TRP A 77 -2.69 -4.29 3.90
N HIS A 78 -3.43 -3.18 4.13
CA HIS A 78 -3.26 -1.92 3.42
C HIS A 78 -3.16 -0.74 4.39
N PHE A 79 -2.38 0.27 4.03
CA PHE A 79 -2.56 1.61 4.54
C PHE A 79 -3.69 2.29 3.76
N VAL A 80 -4.52 3.03 4.47
CA VAL A 80 -5.62 3.81 3.92
C VAL A 80 -5.82 5.05 4.77
N HIS A 81 -6.18 6.18 4.17
CA HIS A 81 -6.52 7.37 4.92
C HIS A 81 -7.86 7.18 5.65
N ARG A 82 -7.98 7.67 6.89
CA ARG A 82 -9.17 7.45 7.73
C ARG A 82 -10.48 7.90 7.08
N THR A 83 -10.45 8.91 6.22
CA THR A 83 -11.67 9.38 5.51
C THR A 83 -12.08 8.48 4.35
N ASP A 84 -11.15 7.73 3.78
CA ASP A 84 -11.42 6.80 2.68
C ASP A 84 -11.82 5.41 3.17
N LEU A 85 -11.39 5.03 4.36
CA LEU A 85 -11.62 3.68 4.90
C LEU A 85 -13.09 3.26 4.96
N PRO A 86 -14.05 4.08 5.42
CA PRO A 86 -15.46 3.65 5.57
C PRO A 86 -16.08 3.19 4.26
N TRP A 87 -15.99 3.99 3.20
CA TRP A 87 -16.61 3.67 1.92
C TRP A 87 -15.86 2.56 1.18
N LEU A 88 -14.53 2.59 1.23
CA LEU A 88 -13.70 1.59 0.54
C LEU A 88 -13.85 0.21 1.19
N ARG A 89 -13.97 0.18 2.54
CA ARG A 89 -14.31 -1.04 3.28
C ARG A 89 -15.70 -1.55 2.90
N ALA A 90 -16.71 -0.69 2.93
CA ALA A 90 -18.07 -1.08 2.56
C ALA A 90 -18.17 -1.67 1.15
N LEU A 91 -17.40 -1.12 0.21
CA LEU A 91 -17.32 -1.61 -1.17
C LEU A 91 -16.63 -2.98 -1.27
N SER A 92 -15.50 -3.17 -0.56
CA SER A 92 -14.63 -4.33 -0.76
C SER A 92 -14.89 -5.51 0.20
N ALA A 93 -15.38 -5.26 1.42
CA ALA A 93 -15.54 -6.28 2.46
C ALA A 93 -16.40 -7.48 2.02
N PRO A 94 -17.55 -7.32 1.31
CA PRO A 94 -18.35 -8.47 0.87
C PRO A 94 -17.56 -9.45 0.02
N ARG A 95 -16.71 -8.96 -0.87
CA ARG A 95 -15.88 -9.80 -1.75
C ARG A 95 -14.74 -10.49 -0.99
N VAL A 96 -14.13 -9.78 -0.03
CA VAL A 96 -13.09 -10.38 0.81
C VAL A 96 -13.68 -11.47 1.70
N HIS A 97 -14.88 -11.28 2.28
CA HIS A 97 -15.58 -12.31 3.03
C HIS A 97 -15.88 -13.53 2.15
N GLN A 98 -16.34 -13.31 0.91
CA GLN A 98 -16.58 -14.40 -0.04
C GLN A 98 -15.30 -15.18 -0.35
N ALA A 99 -14.19 -14.50 -0.60
CA ALA A 99 -12.89 -15.13 -0.83
C ALA A 99 -12.40 -15.94 0.39
N ASN A 100 -12.71 -15.46 1.59
CA ASN A 100 -12.32 -16.11 2.84
C ASN A 100 -13.25 -17.24 3.28
N ALA A 101 -14.40 -17.45 2.64
CA ALA A 101 -15.45 -18.37 3.08
C ALA A 101 -14.96 -19.81 3.36
N ALA A 102 -14.06 -20.33 2.51
CA ALA A 102 -13.48 -21.67 2.70
C ALA A 102 -12.61 -21.73 3.97
N THR A 103 -11.85 -20.69 4.24
CA THR A 103 -10.99 -20.61 5.44
C THR A 103 -11.80 -20.38 6.70
N TYR A 104 -12.85 -19.58 6.66
CA TYR A 104 -13.79 -19.43 7.79
C TYR A 104 -14.35 -20.81 8.20
N ARG A 105 -14.87 -21.61 7.24
CA ARG A 105 -15.34 -22.98 7.53
C ARG A 105 -14.25 -23.86 8.14
N ARG A 106 -13.04 -23.82 7.58
CA ARG A 106 -11.90 -24.64 8.05
C ARG A 106 -11.45 -24.24 9.46
N THR A 107 -11.59 -23.00 9.84
CA THR A 107 -11.20 -22.46 11.16
C THR A 107 -12.34 -22.43 12.17
N GLY A 108 -13.52 -22.93 11.81
CA GLY A 108 -14.70 -22.98 12.71
C GLY A 108 -15.35 -21.61 12.92
N ILE A 109 -15.14 -20.68 12.02
CA ILE A 109 -15.75 -19.33 12.04
C ILE A 109 -17.01 -19.37 11.18
N ASP A 110 -18.12 -19.89 11.76
CA ASP A 110 -19.45 -19.74 11.19
C ASP A 110 -20.05 -18.35 11.54
N ALA A 111 -21.23 -18.06 11.03
CA ALA A 111 -21.87 -16.76 11.25
C ALA A 111 -22.11 -16.44 12.74
N ALA A 112 -22.44 -17.45 13.56
CA ALA A 112 -22.68 -17.27 14.99
C ALA A 112 -21.35 -17.04 15.75
N ALA A 113 -20.32 -17.81 15.43
CA ALA A 113 -18.99 -17.64 16.00
C ALA A 113 -18.38 -16.28 15.61
N ALA A 114 -18.55 -15.90 14.33
CA ALA A 114 -18.11 -14.60 13.85
C ALA A 114 -18.77 -13.43 14.61
N ALA A 115 -20.10 -13.44 14.72
CA ALA A 115 -20.84 -12.38 15.42
C ALA A 115 -20.46 -12.30 16.90
N ARG A 116 -20.31 -13.46 17.61
CA ARG A 116 -19.85 -13.47 18.99
C ARG A 116 -18.41 -12.99 19.12
N GLY A 117 -17.52 -13.39 18.21
CA GLY A 117 -16.12 -12.94 18.16
C GLY A 117 -16.01 -11.42 17.97
N ASP A 118 -16.79 -10.87 17.03
CA ASP A 118 -16.89 -9.43 16.81
C ASP A 118 -17.35 -8.70 18.07
N GLY A 119 -18.36 -9.23 18.79
CA GLY A 119 -18.83 -8.68 20.06
C GLY A 119 -17.75 -8.68 21.15
N VAL A 120 -16.99 -9.78 21.30
CA VAL A 120 -15.87 -9.86 22.24
C VAL A 120 -14.80 -8.84 21.90
N LEU A 121 -14.39 -8.75 20.64
CA LEU A 121 -13.36 -7.80 20.20
C LEU A 121 -13.83 -6.34 20.36
N ALA A 122 -15.11 -6.03 20.06
CA ALA A 122 -15.68 -4.71 20.28
C ALA A 122 -15.61 -4.30 21.77
N ALA A 123 -16.04 -5.19 22.68
CA ALA A 123 -15.95 -4.94 24.12
C ALA A 123 -14.50 -4.80 24.61
N ALA A 124 -13.60 -5.61 24.03
CA ALA A 124 -12.19 -5.59 24.39
C ALA A 124 -11.51 -4.25 24.09
N VAL A 125 -11.82 -3.60 23.00
CA VAL A 125 -11.18 -2.34 22.56
C VAL A 125 -11.98 -1.07 22.91
N ALA A 126 -13.15 -1.19 23.50
CA ALA A 126 -14.01 -0.05 23.84
C ALA A 126 -13.34 0.91 24.85
N GLY A 127 -13.66 2.20 24.76
CA GLY A 127 -13.18 3.24 25.67
C GLY A 127 -11.71 3.62 25.44
N GLY A 128 -11.29 3.72 24.20
CA GLY A 128 -9.96 4.18 23.82
C GLY A 128 -8.85 3.15 24.04
N ARG A 129 -9.18 1.88 24.26
CA ARG A 129 -8.17 0.83 24.49
C ARG A 129 -7.52 0.39 23.18
N HIS A 130 -6.20 0.30 23.21
CA HIS A 130 -5.38 -0.22 22.12
C HIS A 130 -4.74 -1.53 22.55
N LEU A 131 -5.18 -2.65 21.98
CA LEU A 131 -4.76 -3.99 22.37
C LEU A 131 -3.85 -4.64 21.34
N SER A 132 -2.83 -5.35 21.79
CA SER A 132 -1.99 -6.17 20.91
C SER A 132 -2.75 -7.40 20.40
N ARG A 133 -2.17 -8.05 19.39
CA ARG A 133 -2.70 -9.31 18.85
C ARG A 133 -2.82 -10.40 19.93
N GLU A 134 -1.84 -10.47 20.85
CA GLU A 134 -1.79 -11.42 21.93
C GLU A 134 -2.89 -11.14 22.97
N GLN A 135 -3.15 -9.86 23.27
CA GLN A 135 -4.24 -9.45 24.17
C GLN A 135 -5.61 -9.77 23.56
N LEU A 136 -5.82 -9.49 22.25
CA LEU A 136 -7.06 -9.90 21.56
C LEU A 136 -7.23 -11.42 21.55
N ALA A 137 -6.16 -12.19 21.39
CA ALA A 137 -6.20 -13.64 21.50
C ALA A 137 -6.67 -14.10 22.88
N SER A 138 -6.16 -13.49 23.96
CA SER A 138 -6.55 -13.78 25.33
C SER A 138 -8.04 -13.50 25.57
N GLU A 139 -8.56 -12.36 25.10
CA GLU A 139 -9.99 -12.04 25.24
C GLU A 139 -10.89 -13.05 24.53
N LEU A 140 -10.53 -13.43 23.29
CA LEU A 140 -11.26 -14.46 22.55
C LEU A 140 -11.18 -15.84 23.25
N GLN A 141 -10.02 -16.21 23.79
CA GLN A 141 -9.83 -17.48 24.50
C GLN A 141 -10.65 -17.52 25.80
N HIS A 142 -10.69 -16.43 26.57
CA HIS A 142 -11.56 -16.30 27.74
C HIS A 142 -13.05 -16.44 27.41
N ALA A 143 -13.45 -16.02 26.20
CA ALA A 143 -14.80 -16.19 25.68
C ALA A 143 -15.06 -17.61 25.06
N GLY A 144 -14.10 -18.52 25.17
CA GLY A 144 -14.23 -19.93 24.74
C GLY A 144 -13.87 -20.21 23.27
N PHE A 145 -13.21 -19.28 22.58
CA PHE A 145 -12.75 -19.50 21.21
C PHE A 145 -11.36 -20.15 21.17
N ALA A 146 -11.12 -21.06 20.23
CA ALA A 146 -9.78 -21.57 19.92
C ALA A 146 -8.98 -20.53 19.09
N ALA A 147 -8.80 -19.34 19.63
CA ALA A 147 -8.20 -18.19 18.94
C ALA A 147 -6.67 -18.25 18.96
N SER A 148 -6.09 -19.02 18.03
CA SER A 148 -4.65 -19.09 17.81
C SER A 148 -4.30 -19.23 16.34
N GLY A 149 -3.05 -18.97 15.96
CA GLY A 149 -2.55 -19.15 14.60
C GLY A 149 -3.46 -18.56 13.52
N LEU A 150 -3.95 -19.42 12.63
CA LEU A 150 -4.79 -19.04 11.51
C LEU A 150 -6.20 -18.60 11.95
N ALA A 151 -6.81 -19.29 12.92
CA ALA A 151 -8.14 -18.92 13.42
C ALA A 151 -8.14 -17.51 13.99
N LEU A 152 -7.15 -17.15 14.82
CA LEU A 152 -7.00 -15.78 15.34
C LEU A 152 -6.85 -14.75 14.22
N ALA A 153 -6.05 -15.06 13.18
CA ALA A 153 -5.87 -14.15 12.05
C ALA A 153 -7.20 -13.85 11.35
N TYR A 154 -8.04 -14.87 11.19
CA TYR A 154 -9.33 -14.72 10.52
C TYR A 154 -10.42 -14.12 11.40
N PHE A 155 -10.40 -14.29 12.73
CA PHE A 155 -11.26 -13.51 13.64
C PHE A 155 -10.92 -12.02 13.56
N ILE A 156 -9.65 -11.66 13.62
CA ILE A 156 -9.20 -10.26 13.53
C ILE A 156 -9.59 -9.67 12.16
N MET A 157 -9.28 -10.38 11.06
CA MET A 157 -9.63 -9.91 9.71
C MET A 157 -11.15 -9.75 9.55
N HIS A 158 -11.96 -10.68 10.10
CA HIS A 158 -13.41 -10.59 10.07
C HIS A 158 -13.90 -9.33 10.77
N ALA A 159 -13.40 -9.04 11.97
CA ALA A 159 -13.75 -7.86 12.74
C ALA A 159 -13.31 -6.55 12.06
N GLU A 160 -12.16 -6.53 11.38
CA GLU A 160 -11.71 -5.39 10.58
C GLU A 160 -12.63 -5.14 9.39
N LEU A 161 -12.96 -6.20 8.63
CA LEU A 161 -13.86 -6.11 7.48
C LEU A 161 -15.27 -5.66 7.88
N ASN A 162 -15.73 -6.02 9.08
CA ASN A 162 -17.01 -5.55 9.62
C ASN A 162 -16.95 -4.15 10.24
N GLY A 163 -15.77 -3.53 10.33
CA GLY A 163 -15.61 -2.21 10.95
C GLY A 163 -15.82 -2.23 12.45
N VAL A 164 -15.47 -3.33 13.10
CA VAL A 164 -15.47 -3.46 14.57
C VAL A 164 -14.17 -2.92 15.15
N ILE A 165 -13.04 -3.36 14.59
CA ILE A 165 -11.71 -2.93 14.96
C ILE A 165 -10.92 -2.43 13.76
N VAL A 166 -9.85 -1.70 14.03
CA VAL A 166 -8.86 -1.24 13.06
C VAL A 166 -7.52 -1.08 13.76
N SER A 167 -6.44 -0.77 13.05
CA SER A 167 -5.16 -0.49 13.68
C SER A 167 -5.26 0.61 14.75
N GLY A 168 -4.71 0.33 15.91
CA GLY A 168 -4.45 1.30 16.98
C GLY A 168 -3.09 1.97 16.83
N ALA A 169 -2.70 2.79 17.80
CA ALA A 169 -1.35 3.34 17.88
C ALA A 169 -0.33 2.21 18.08
N PRO A 170 0.71 2.12 17.25
CA PRO A 170 1.74 1.11 17.41
C PRO A 170 2.48 1.27 18.75
N VAL A 171 2.88 0.15 19.35
CA VAL A 171 3.67 0.15 20.59
C VAL A 171 5.05 -0.46 20.34
N ARG A 172 6.06 0.00 21.06
CA ARG A 172 7.38 -0.62 21.02
C ARG A 172 7.43 -1.79 22.01
N SER A 173 7.87 -2.95 21.52
CA SER A 173 8.17 -4.09 22.40
C SER A 173 9.41 -3.82 23.27
N ALA A 174 9.67 -4.64 24.26
CA ALA A 174 10.90 -4.59 25.06
C ALA A 174 12.18 -4.66 24.20
N SER A 175 12.14 -5.34 23.06
CA SER A 175 13.23 -5.36 22.07
C SER A 175 13.29 -4.12 21.18
N GLY A 176 12.37 -3.13 21.34
CA GLY A 176 12.28 -1.93 20.54
C GLY A 176 11.62 -2.11 19.16
N ALA A 177 11.14 -3.31 18.83
CA ALA A 177 10.38 -3.55 17.61
C ALA A 177 8.98 -2.94 17.72
N LEU A 178 8.52 -2.28 16.65
CA LEU A 178 7.14 -1.80 16.56
C LEU A 178 6.18 -2.98 16.45
N ARG A 179 5.14 -2.97 17.30
CA ARG A 179 4.06 -3.94 17.27
C ARG A 179 2.75 -3.22 16.99
N GLN A 180 1.98 -3.78 16.07
CA GLN A 180 0.64 -3.30 15.80
C GLN A 180 -0.28 -3.57 16.99
N THR A 181 -1.12 -2.59 17.30
CA THR A 181 -2.27 -2.73 18.17
C THR A 181 -3.57 -2.59 17.37
N TYR A 182 -4.68 -2.86 18.00
CA TYR A 182 -6.03 -2.76 17.47
C TYR A 182 -6.86 -1.90 18.41
N ALA A 183 -7.73 -1.09 17.84
CA ALA A 183 -8.62 -0.18 18.57
C ALA A 183 -10.01 -0.18 17.94
N ALA A 184 -10.99 0.42 18.59
CA ALA A 184 -12.35 0.53 18.09
C ALA A 184 -12.38 1.32 16.77
N PHE A 185 -13.02 0.76 15.74
CA PHE A 185 -13.09 1.38 14.41
C PHE A 185 -13.67 2.79 14.47
N GLY A 186 -14.83 2.97 15.13
CA GLY A 186 -15.50 4.26 15.23
C GLY A 186 -14.66 5.34 15.92
N GLU A 187 -13.87 4.97 16.94
CA GLU A 187 -13.00 5.91 17.67
C GLU A 187 -11.82 6.39 16.79
N ARG A 188 -11.27 5.50 15.95
CA ARG A 188 -10.12 5.81 15.09
C ARG A 188 -10.51 6.54 13.81
N VAL A 189 -11.63 6.19 13.21
CA VAL A 189 -12.15 6.82 12.00
C VAL A 189 -12.77 8.18 12.32
N GLY A 190 -13.48 8.27 13.44
CA GLY A 190 -14.17 9.48 13.90
C GLY A 190 -15.54 9.67 13.27
N PRO A 191 -16.36 10.59 13.80
CA PRO A 191 -17.78 10.73 13.45
C PRO A 191 -18.02 11.27 12.03
N ALA A 192 -17.10 12.05 11.48
CA ALA A 192 -17.27 12.69 10.15
C ALA A 192 -17.16 11.72 8.96
N ALA A 193 -16.71 10.47 9.19
CA ALA A 193 -16.42 9.50 8.13
C ALA A 193 -17.30 8.25 8.22
N THR A 194 -18.44 8.30 8.91
CA THR A 194 -19.24 7.10 9.24
C THR A 194 -20.30 6.74 8.21
N THR A 195 -20.65 7.61 7.28
CA THR A 195 -21.65 7.31 6.24
C THR A 195 -20.93 6.74 5.00
N PRO A 196 -21.14 5.46 4.68
CA PRO A 196 -20.63 4.89 3.43
C PRO A 196 -21.24 5.60 2.22
N LEU A 197 -20.45 5.79 1.18
CA LEU A 197 -20.98 6.22 -0.11
C LEU A 197 -21.86 5.11 -0.70
N PRO A 198 -22.89 5.47 -1.50
CA PRO A 198 -23.63 4.52 -2.34
C PRO A 198 -22.65 3.69 -3.20
N LYS A 199 -23.06 2.47 -3.55
CA LYS A 199 -22.17 1.55 -4.28
C LYS A 199 -21.64 2.15 -5.59
N ASP A 200 -22.51 2.78 -6.38
CA ASP A 200 -22.16 3.33 -7.69
C ASP A 200 -21.20 4.52 -7.54
N GLU A 201 -21.42 5.40 -6.57
CA GLU A 201 -20.52 6.49 -6.24
C GLU A 201 -19.15 5.97 -5.75
N SER A 202 -19.16 4.88 -4.95
CA SER A 202 -17.93 4.21 -4.51
C SER A 202 -17.16 3.61 -5.67
N LEU A 203 -17.84 3.02 -6.66
CA LEU A 203 -17.22 2.48 -7.87
C LEU A 203 -16.63 3.59 -8.75
N ALA A 204 -17.35 4.70 -8.91
CA ALA A 204 -16.89 5.87 -9.65
C ALA A 204 -15.63 6.46 -8.99
N ALA A 205 -15.67 6.68 -7.68
CA ALA A 205 -14.54 7.19 -6.91
C ALA A 205 -13.32 6.26 -6.97
N LEU A 206 -13.53 4.94 -6.86
CA LEU A 206 -12.47 3.94 -6.99
C LEU A 206 -11.80 4.00 -8.36
N ALA A 207 -12.58 3.98 -9.44
CA ALA A 207 -12.07 3.98 -10.82
C ALA A 207 -11.33 5.29 -11.12
N ALA A 208 -11.95 6.44 -10.85
CA ALA A 208 -11.34 7.75 -11.09
C ALA A 208 -9.99 7.89 -10.36
N ARG A 209 -9.94 7.54 -9.08
CA ARG A 209 -8.72 7.66 -8.26
C ARG A 209 -7.64 6.65 -8.66
N TYR A 210 -8.05 5.43 -9.03
CA TYR A 210 -7.11 4.42 -9.51
C TYR A 210 -6.43 4.89 -10.81
N PHE A 211 -7.19 5.26 -11.83
CA PHE A 211 -6.63 5.64 -13.13
C PHE A 211 -5.85 6.96 -13.06
N ARG A 212 -6.26 7.90 -12.21
CA ARG A 212 -5.50 9.12 -11.96
C ARG A 212 -4.14 8.85 -11.36
N SER A 213 -4.06 7.97 -10.35
CA SER A 213 -2.84 7.75 -9.58
C SER A 213 -1.95 6.62 -10.13
N ARG A 214 -2.47 5.76 -11.01
CA ARG A 214 -1.74 4.60 -11.57
C ARG A 214 -1.74 4.56 -13.09
N GLY A 215 -2.43 5.50 -13.73
CA GLY A 215 -2.42 5.58 -15.19
C GLY A 215 -1.01 5.85 -15.77
N PRO A 216 -0.75 5.38 -16.99
CA PRO A 216 -1.60 4.59 -17.89
C PRO A 216 -1.82 3.15 -17.40
N ALA A 217 -3.08 2.75 -17.27
CA ALA A 217 -3.46 1.43 -16.77
C ALA A 217 -4.73 0.91 -17.45
N THR A 218 -4.92 -0.40 -17.43
CA THR A 218 -6.08 -1.05 -18.05
C THR A 218 -7.19 -1.30 -17.01
N VAL A 219 -8.41 -1.52 -17.50
CA VAL A 219 -9.54 -1.98 -16.65
C VAL A 219 -9.20 -3.26 -15.89
N LYS A 220 -8.43 -4.18 -16.53
CA LYS A 220 -7.99 -5.42 -15.89
C LYS A 220 -7.03 -5.18 -14.74
N ASP A 221 -6.11 -4.23 -14.88
CA ASP A 221 -5.20 -3.84 -13.80
C ASP A 221 -5.98 -3.33 -12.57
N CYS A 222 -6.95 -2.44 -12.79
CA CYS A 222 -7.81 -1.92 -11.72
C CYS A 222 -8.64 -3.02 -11.06
N ALA A 223 -9.21 -3.94 -11.85
CA ALA A 223 -10.02 -5.05 -11.32
C ALA A 223 -9.20 -5.97 -10.41
N ASP A 224 -8.01 -6.37 -10.85
CA ASP A 224 -7.13 -7.25 -10.08
C ASP A 224 -6.55 -6.55 -8.84
N TRP A 225 -6.22 -5.25 -8.95
CA TRP A 225 -5.73 -4.47 -7.83
C TRP A 225 -6.80 -4.29 -6.75
N SER A 226 -8.00 -3.90 -7.14
CA SER A 226 -9.10 -3.60 -6.21
C SER A 226 -9.83 -4.85 -5.70
N GLY A 227 -9.69 -6.00 -6.37
CA GLY A 227 -10.51 -7.19 -6.13
C GLY A 227 -11.94 -7.06 -6.63
N MET A 228 -12.27 -6.01 -7.39
CA MET A 228 -13.58 -5.84 -8.02
C MET A 228 -13.70 -6.66 -9.30
N THR A 229 -14.92 -6.81 -9.82
CA THR A 229 -15.11 -7.43 -11.14
C THR A 229 -14.76 -6.43 -12.26
N MET A 230 -14.45 -6.97 -13.43
CA MET A 230 -14.31 -6.15 -14.65
C MET A 230 -15.57 -5.33 -14.95
N ALA A 231 -16.75 -5.86 -14.62
CA ALA A 231 -18.03 -5.17 -14.81
C ALA A 231 -18.16 -3.99 -13.82
N ASP A 232 -17.84 -4.20 -12.54
CA ASP A 232 -17.85 -3.12 -11.53
C ASP A 232 -16.87 -2.00 -11.92
N VAL A 233 -15.66 -2.35 -12.38
CA VAL A 233 -14.68 -1.31 -12.80
C VAL A 233 -15.13 -0.56 -14.04
N ARG A 234 -15.71 -1.25 -15.04
CA ARG A 234 -16.26 -0.56 -16.23
C ARG A 234 -17.43 0.37 -15.87
N LEU A 235 -18.30 -0.08 -14.98
CA LEU A 235 -19.40 0.77 -14.48
C LEU A 235 -18.83 2.00 -13.75
N GLY A 236 -17.90 1.81 -12.82
CA GLY A 236 -17.29 2.92 -12.10
C GLY A 236 -16.57 3.90 -13.01
N LEU A 237 -15.85 3.41 -14.03
CA LEU A 237 -15.19 4.25 -15.02
C LEU A 237 -16.20 5.05 -15.86
N ALA A 238 -17.28 4.42 -16.31
CA ALA A 238 -18.32 5.10 -17.07
C ALA A 238 -18.98 6.23 -16.25
N LEU A 239 -19.34 5.94 -15.00
CA LEU A 239 -19.93 6.94 -14.09
C LEU A 239 -18.94 8.08 -13.77
N ALA A 240 -17.65 7.77 -13.57
CA ALA A 240 -16.63 8.80 -13.34
C ALA A 240 -16.44 9.72 -14.55
N LEU A 241 -16.52 9.20 -15.77
CA LEU A 241 -16.41 9.98 -17.00
C LEU A 241 -17.70 10.74 -17.33
N GLU A 242 -18.87 10.25 -16.91
CA GLU A 242 -20.14 10.99 -16.99
C GLU A 242 -20.14 12.22 -16.08
N ASP A 243 -19.64 12.06 -14.85
CA ASP A 243 -19.52 13.15 -13.87
C ASP A 243 -18.47 14.19 -14.28
N ASN A 244 -17.30 13.73 -14.75
CA ASN A 244 -16.22 14.60 -15.23
C ASN A 244 -15.51 14.01 -16.45
N PRO A 245 -15.97 14.32 -17.68
CA PRO A 245 -15.38 13.80 -18.90
C PRO A 245 -13.89 14.15 -19.12
N ALA A 246 -13.41 15.23 -18.48
CA ALA A 246 -12.01 15.68 -18.60
C ALA A 246 -11.08 15.06 -17.54
N ALA A 247 -11.62 14.29 -16.58
CA ALA A 247 -10.82 13.73 -15.49
C ALA A 247 -9.79 12.69 -15.96
N LEU A 248 -10.15 11.94 -16.99
CA LEU A 248 -9.32 10.86 -17.54
C LEU A 248 -9.35 10.90 -19.07
N GLU A 249 -8.20 10.61 -19.65
CA GLU A 249 -8.05 10.32 -21.09
C GLU A 249 -7.78 8.84 -21.30
N SER A 250 -7.94 8.38 -22.54
CA SER A 250 -7.57 7.03 -22.92
C SER A 250 -6.72 7.03 -24.19
N THR A 251 -5.81 6.07 -24.25
CA THR A 251 -5.04 5.76 -25.46
C THR A 251 -5.07 4.26 -25.72
N GLU A 252 -5.06 3.85 -26.96
CA GLU A 252 -4.99 2.44 -27.32
C GLU A 252 -3.53 2.03 -27.50
N ILE A 253 -3.12 0.94 -26.86
CA ILE A 253 -1.81 0.34 -27.00
C ILE A 253 -2.03 -1.16 -27.30
N ASP A 254 -1.56 -1.61 -28.45
CA ASP A 254 -1.73 -3.00 -28.91
C ASP A 254 -3.21 -3.49 -28.88
N GLY A 255 -4.16 -2.62 -29.24
CA GLY A 255 -5.59 -2.94 -29.23
C GLY A 255 -6.25 -2.95 -27.84
N VAL A 256 -5.54 -2.49 -26.80
CA VAL A 256 -6.05 -2.43 -25.43
C VAL A 256 -6.14 -0.96 -24.98
N PRO A 257 -7.29 -0.50 -24.44
CA PRO A 257 -7.42 0.85 -23.92
C PRO A 257 -6.71 0.99 -22.57
N PHE A 258 -5.88 2.03 -22.46
CA PHE A 258 -5.21 2.48 -21.24
C PHE A 258 -5.79 3.84 -20.84
N TYR A 259 -6.10 4.01 -19.56
CA TYR A 259 -6.67 5.23 -18.99
C TYR A 259 -5.65 5.91 -18.07
N PHE A 260 -5.63 7.25 -18.07
CA PHE A 260 -4.70 8.06 -17.27
C PHE A 260 -5.22 9.49 -17.08
N SER A 261 -4.65 10.24 -16.15
CA SER A 261 -4.91 11.68 -16.02
C SER A 261 -4.18 12.47 -17.09
N PRO A 262 -4.87 13.32 -17.88
CA PRO A 262 -4.25 14.12 -18.93
C PRO A 262 -3.19 15.09 -18.40
N GLU A 263 -3.36 15.60 -17.19
CA GLU A 263 -2.41 16.52 -16.54
C GLU A 263 -1.00 15.92 -16.39
N LEU A 264 -0.92 14.59 -16.29
CA LEU A 264 0.32 13.86 -16.04
C LEU A 264 0.95 13.29 -17.33
N ALA A 265 0.26 13.33 -18.45
CA ALA A 265 0.71 12.78 -19.72
C ALA A 265 1.44 13.79 -20.62
N GLN A 266 1.52 15.06 -20.23
CA GLN A 266 2.14 16.11 -21.05
C GLN A 266 3.67 16.12 -20.86
N PRO A 267 4.46 16.19 -21.97
CA PRO A 267 5.93 16.25 -21.93
C PRO A 267 6.48 17.45 -21.12
N SER A 268 5.68 18.49 -20.94
CA SER A 268 6.01 19.69 -20.16
C SER A 268 5.53 19.65 -18.72
N SER A 269 4.87 18.58 -18.26
CA SER A 269 4.48 18.44 -16.86
C SER A 269 5.72 18.28 -15.99
N PRO A 270 5.81 19.01 -14.84
CA PRO A 270 6.89 18.79 -13.87
C PRO A 270 6.87 17.34 -13.43
N GLY A 271 7.83 16.54 -13.80
CA GLY A 271 7.84 15.09 -13.54
C GLY A 271 8.02 14.23 -14.79
N PHE A 272 7.82 14.77 -15.99
CA PHE A 272 8.54 14.29 -17.15
C PHE A 272 9.96 14.88 -17.08
N PRO A 273 10.97 14.13 -16.77
CA PRO A 273 12.29 14.57 -17.14
C PRO A 273 12.32 14.52 -18.70
N ALA A 274 12.40 15.61 -19.35
CA ALA A 274 13.42 15.75 -20.40
C ALA A 274 14.65 15.21 -19.70
N GLY A 275 15.13 14.00 -20.09
CA GLY A 275 16.08 13.24 -19.29
C GLY A 275 17.04 14.21 -18.61
N ASP A 276 17.15 14.14 -17.29
CA ASP A 276 18.00 15.07 -16.58
C ASP A 276 19.38 14.85 -17.19
N GLU A 277 19.77 15.73 -18.14
CA GLU A 277 21.06 15.66 -18.84
C GLU A 277 22.23 15.70 -17.85
N THR A 278 21.91 15.91 -16.54
CA THR A 278 22.86 16.01 -15.46
C THR A 278 23.15 14.69 -14.71
N ASP A 279 22.33 13.61 -14.93
CA ASP A 279 22.61 12.31 -14.31
C ASP A 279 22.81 11.20 -15.37
N PRO A 280 24.03 11.06 -15.94
CA PRO A 280 24.34 10.01 -16.91
C PRO A 280 24.28 8.59 -16.31
N ALA A 281 24.13 8.46 -14.99
CA ALA A 281 24.12 7.16 -14.30
C ALA A 281 22.73 6.51 -14.25
N GLY A 282 21.65 7.24 -14.57
CA GLY A 282 20.26 6.78 -14.38
C GLY A 282 19.81 6.78 -12.92
N ARG A 283 18.51 6.96 -12.69
CA ARG A 283 17.97 7.01 -11.33
C ARG A 283 17.60 5.65 -10.79
N ILE A 284 18.16 5.30 -9.64
CA ILE A 284 17.81 4.10 -8.88
C ILE A 284 16.76 4.44 -7.82
N ASP A 285 15.72 3.60 -7.72
CA ASP A 285 14.71 3.64 -6.67
C ASP A 285 14.64 2.29 -5.94
N LEU A 286 14.65 2.34 -4.60
CA LEU A 286 14.49 1.17 -3.74
C LEU A 286 13.00 1.00 -3.43
N ILE A 287 12.35 0.03 -4.07
CA ILE A 287 10.88 -0.17 -4.00
C ILE A 287 10.59 -1.45 -3.21
N GLN A 288 9.60 -1.44 -2.32
CA GLN A 288 9.15 -2.71 -1.73
C GLN A 288 8.42 -3.57 -2.77
N CYS A 289 8.48 -4.91 -2.63
CA CYS A 289 7.82 -5.82 -3.57
C CYS A 289 6.28 -5.69 -3.57
N TYR A 290 5.71 -5.16 -2.51
CA TYR A 290 4.27 -4.88 -2.37
C TYR A 290 3.91 -3.42 -2.70
N ASP A 291 4.86 -2.62 -3.21
CA ASP A 291 4.61 -1.23 -3.61
C ASP A 291 3.58 -1.15 -4.74
N GLU A 292 2.84 -0.07 -4.77
CA GLU A 292 1.80 0.17 -5.78
C GLU A 292 2.35 0.27 -7.20
N TYR A 293 3.63 0.65 -7.35
CA TYR A 293 4.32 0.63 -8.64
C TYR A 293 4.53 -0.80 -9.17
N VAL A 294 4.55 -1.80 -8.27
CA VAL A 294 4.63 -3.24 -8.60
C VAL A 294 3.25 -3.88 -8.60
N MET A 295 2.48 -3.67 -7.54
CA MET A 295 1.21 -4.37 -7.30
C MET A 295 0.00 -3.69 -7.95
N GLY A 296 0.13 -2.45 -8.34
CA GLY A 296 -0.93 -1.70 -9.02
C GLY A 296 -1.28 -2.25 -10.41
N TYR A 297 -0.44 -3.10 -10.97
CA TYR A 297 -0.59 -3.63 -12.33
C TYR A 297 -0.56 -5.15 -12.35
N SER A 298 -1.38 -5.74 -13.20
CA SER A 298 -1.41 -7.20 -13.46
C SER A 298 -1.25 -7.47 -14.96
N ALA A 299 -2.19 -7.01 -15.75
CA ALA A 299 -2.22 -7.21 -17.20
C ALA A 299 -1.11 -6.41 -17.90
N SER A 300 -0.80 -5.21 -17.40
CA SER A 300 0.20 -4.32 -17.98
C SER A 300 1.51 -4.25 -17.16
N ARG A 301 1.76 -5.24 -16.32
CA ARG A 301 3.00 -5.34 -15.52
C ARG A 301 4.26 -5.46 -16.38
N GLY A 302 4.14 -5.93 -17.61
CA GLY A 302 5.26 -6.03 -18.55
C GLY A 302 6.04 -4.73 -18.76
N TYR A 303 5.41 -3.57 -18.59
CA TYR A 303 6.08 -2.27 -18.64
C TYR A 303 7.07 -2.03 -17.50
N LEU A 304 6.95 -2.73 -16.37
CA LEU A 304 7.95 -2.74 -15.32
C LEU A 304 9.30 -3.26 -15.85
N GLY A 305 9.28 -4.09 -16.89
CA GLY A 305 10.48 -4.60 -17.57
C GLY A 305 11.35 -5.45 -16.64
N GLY A 306 12.61 -5.65 -17.10
CA GLY A 306 13.62 -6.34 -16.30
C GLY A 306 13.68 -7.85 -16.52
N LYS A 307 14.80 -8.44 -16.05
CA LYS A 307 15.05 -9.88 -16.14
C LYS A 307 14.95 -10.44 -14.71
N GLY A 308 13.81 -10.96 -14.34
CA GLY A 308 13.66 -11.61 -13.04
C GLY A 308 12.22 -11.65 -12.56
N PRO A 309 11.93 -12.52 -11.59
CA PRO A 309 10.60 -12.59 -11.00
C PRO A 309 10.34 -11.34 -10.15
N VAL A 310 9.11 -10.85 -10.18
CA VAL A 310 8.63 -9.79 -9.26
C VAL A 310 8.78 -10.23 -7.80
N PHE A 311 8.69 -11.53 -7.56
CA PHE A 311 8.97 -12.15 -6.26
C PHE A 311 10.18 -13.06 -6.39
N PRO A 312 11.25 -12.81 -5.65
CA PRO A 312 12.50 -13.56 -5.75
C PRO A 312 12.34 -15.03 -5.28
N TYR A 313 13.20 -15.89 -5.82
CA TYR A 313 13.34 -17.26 -5.35
C TYR A 313 14.05 -17.32 -3.99
N ASN A 314 13.99 -18.48 -3.33
CA ASN A 314 14.64 -18.72 -2.04
C ASN A 314 16.07 -18.17 -1.97
N GLY A 315 16.30 -17.28 -1.01
CA GLY A 315 17.62 -16.70 -0.71
C GLY A 315 17.91 -15.32 -1.30
N ASP A 316 17.09 -14.81 -2.23
CA ASP A 316 17.25 -13.44 -2.75
C ASP A 316 16.56 -12.40 -1.86
N PRO A 317 17.05 -11.13 -1.85
CA PRO A 317 16.31 -10.02 -1.26
C PRO A 317 14.92 -9.91 -1.88
N MET A 318 13.90 -9.62 -1.05
CA MET A 318 12.51 -9.70 -1.50
C MET A 318 12.02 -8.43 -2.21
N HIS A 319 12.68 -7.29 -2.02
CA HIS A 319 12.23 -6.01 -2.56
C HIS A 319 12.96 -5.67 -3.86
N VAL A 320 12.42 -4.73 -4.62
CA VAL A 320 12.80 -4.45 -6.01
C VAL A 320 13.67 -3.20 -6.10
N ILE A 321 14.75 -3.28 -6.87
CA ILE A 321 15.51 -2.12 -7.32
C ILE A 321 15.01 -1.76 -8.71
N LEU A 322 14.63 -0.49 -8.89
CA LEU A 322 14.35 0.05 -10.22
C LEU A 322 15.52 0.91 -10.70
N LEU A 323 15.78 0.82 -11.99
CA LEU A 323 16.58 1.77 -12.75
C LEU A 323 15.66 2.42 -13.77
N ASP A 324 15.50 3.73 -13.68
CA ASP A 324 14.60 4.51 -14.55
C ASP A 324 13.19 3.89 -14.67
N GLY A 325 12.65 3.42 -13.54
CA GLY A 325 11.32 2.81 -13.47
C GLY A 325 11.23 1.36 -13.93
N ARG A 326 12.34 0.71 -14.30
CA ARG A 326 12.39 -0.69 -14.75
C ARG A 326 13.15 -1.56 -13.76
N MET A 327 12.71 -2.80 -13.60
CA MET A 327 13.36 -3.74 -12.67
C MET A 327 14.82 -3.99 -13.05
N ALA A 328 15.72 -3.73 -12.12
CA ALA A 328 17.16 -3.85 -12.30
C ALA A 328 17.87 -4.67 -11.21
N GLY A 329 17.17 -5.02 -10.13
CA GLY A 329 17.77 -5.75 -9.03
C GLY A 329 16.81 -6.03 -7.89
N ALA A 330 17.37 -6.49 -6.79
CA ALA A 330 16.65 -6.78 -5.55
C ALA A 330 17.41 -6.26 -4.33
N TRP A 331 16.67 -5.95 -3.24
CA TRP A 331 17.25 -5.45 -2.02
C TRP A 331 16.44 -5.85 -0.79
N ARG A 332 17.06 -5.77 0.38
CA ARG A 332 16.41 -5.79 1.71
C ARG A 332 17.28 -5.05 2.71
N HIS A 333 16.68 -4.59 3.82
CA HIS A 333 17.43 -4.00 4.91
C HIS A 333 17.60 -4.95 6.09
N ARG A 334 18.65 -4.70 6.86
CA ARG A 334 18.87 -5.26 8.19
C ARG A 334 19.19 -4.13 9.15
N ILE A 335 18.35 -3.91 10.16
CA ILE A 335 18.63 -2.95 11.22
C ILE A 335 19.55 -3.61 12.25
N LEU A 336 20.75 -3.04 12.39
CA LEU A 336 21.76 -3.47 13.35
C LEU A 336 21.68 -2.58 14.59
N ARG A 337 21.84 -3.20 15.77
CA ARG A 337 21.82 -2.53 17.07
C ARG A 337 23.12 -2.82 17.82
N PRO A 338 24.26 -2.24 17.43
CA PRO A 338 25.52 -2.48 18.08
C PRO A 338 25.61 -1.69 19.40
N GLY A 339 25.11 -2.24 20.52
CA GLY A 339 25.33 -1.72 21.87
C GLY A 339 25.06 -0.21 22.01
N SER A 340 26.05 0.54 22.53
CA SER A 340 25.94 1.99 22.80
C SER A 340 26.13 2.91 21.59
N ARG A 341 26.40 2.38 20.39
CA ARG A 341 26.74 3.19 19.20
C ARG A 341 25.55 3.63 18.35
N GLY A 342 24.33 3.41 18.81
CA GLY A 342 23.12 3.73 18.06
C GLY A 342 22.74 2.63 17.05
N GLN A 343 21.66 2.87 16.30
CA GLN A 343 21.18 1.95 15.27
C GLN A 343 21.80 2.30 13.92
N THR A 344 22.13 1.29 13.12
CA THR A 344 22.56 1.43 11.73
C THR A 344 21.74 0.51 10.85
N CYS A 345 21.65 0.84 9.58
CA CYS A 345 20.99 0.04 8.57
C CYS A 345 22.01 -0.50 7.58
N GLU A 346 21.97 -1.80 7.31
CA GLU A 346 22.75 -2.46 6.26
C GLU A 346 21.79 -2.96 5.18
N LEU A 347 22.08 -2.67 3.91
CA LEU A 347 21.29 -3.15 2.78
C LEU A 347 22.02 -4.33 2.11
N ASP A 348 21.29 -5.43 1.96
CA ASP A 348 21.68 -6.52 1.06
C ASP A 348 21.13 -6.16 -0.33
N VAL A 349 22.03 -5.88 -1.27
CA VAL A 349 21.71 -5.36 -2.61
C VAL A 349 22.23 -6.32 -3.66
N ARG A 350 21.38 -6.65 -4.65
CA ARG A 350 21.75 -7.46 -5.82
C ARG A 350 21.27 -6.76 -7.09
N ILE A 351 22.21 -6.26 -7.89
CA ILE A 351 21.92 -5.66 -9.19
C ILE A 351 22.18 -6.71 -10.27
N TRP A 352 21.22 -6.83 -11.20
CA TRP A 352 21.24 -7.85 -12.29
C TRP A 352 21.87 -7.34 -13.59
N GLN A 353 22.21 -6.05 -13.65
CA GLN A 353 22.84 -5.40 -14.78
C GLN A 353 24.24 -4.89 -14.43
N ASP A 354 25.04 -4.52 -15.46
CA ASP A 354 26.45 -4.18 -15.28
C ASP A 354 26.71 -3.05 -14.28
N LYS A 355 27.87 -3.13 -13.61
CA LYS A 355 28.31 -2.35 -12.44
C LYS A 355 28.51 -0.82 -12.66
N THR A 356 28.09 -0.23 -13.75
CA THR A 356 28.29 1.20 -14.04
C THR A 356 27.34 2.16 -13.31
N GLN A 357 26.55 1.64 -12.35
CA GLN A 357 25.45 2.39 -11.72
C GLN A 357 25.64 2.65 -10.21
N SER A 358 26.88 2.70 -9.74
CA SER A 358 27.17 2.89 -8.31
C SER A 358 26.67 4.24 -7.77
N ALA A 359 26.81 5.33 -8.54
CA ALA A 359 26.41 6.67 -8.10
C ALA A 359 24.90 6.74 -7.82
N GLY A 360 24.05 6.24 -8.73
CA GLY A 360 22.61 6.21 -8.50
C GLY A 360 22.19 5.32 -7.31
N LEU A 361 22.96 4.28 -6.99
CA LEU A 361 22.72 3.45 -5.81
C LEU A 361 23.11 4.18 -4.52
N ASP A 362 24.24 4.91 -4.50
CA ASP A 362 24.66 5.71 -3.37
C ASP A 362 23.58 6.72 -2.99
N ASP A 363 23.01 7.42 -3.98
CA ASP A 363 21.91 8.36 -3.78
C ASP A 363 20.63 7.69 -3.27
N ALA A 364 20.27 6.51 -3.79
CA ALA A 364 19.11 5.76 -3.34
C ALA A 364 19.27 5.29 -1.88
N VAL A 365 20.46 4.84 -1.51
CA VAL A 365 20.81 4.45 -0.14
C VAL A 365 20.81 5.65 0.79
N ALA A 366 21.33 6.79 0.36
CA ALA A 366 21.31 8.03 1.12
C ALA A 366 19.88 8.52 1.39
N ARG A 367 19.00 8.49 0.38
CA ARG A 367 17.56 8.82 0.55
C ARG A 367 16.87 7.90 1.55
N TYR A 368 17.15 6.59 1.48
CA TYR A 368 16.59 5.62 2.41
C TYR A 368 17.11 5.84 3.85
N GLY A 369 18.41 6.09 4.00
CA GLY A 369 19.04 6.41 5.29
C GLY A 369 18.47 7.69 5.93
N ALA A 370 18.28 8.74 5.12
CA ALA A 370 17.65 9.98 5.57
C ALA A 370 16.21 9.73 6.06
N PHE A 371 15.42 8.93 5.33
CA PHE A 371 14.08 8.54 5.76
C PHE A 371 14.10 7.78 7.09
N LEU A 372 15.03 6.85 7.28
CA LEU A 372 15.15 6.08 8.53
C LEU A 372 15.74 6.90 9.69
N GLY A 373 16.38 8.04 9.41
CA GLY A 373 17.11 8.84 10.41
C GLY A 373 18.34 8.11 10.98
N MET A 374 18.98 7.23 10.20
CA MET A 374 20.13 6.47 10.67
C MET A 374 21.17 6.23 9.56
N PRO A 375 22.46 6.03 9.93
CA PRO A 375 23.49 5.66 8.96
C PRO A 375 23.12 4.38 8.22
N THR A 376 23.18 4.43 6.89
CA THR A 376 22.80 3.31 6.03
C THR A 376 23.96 3.02 5.06
N THR A 377 24.29 1.73 4.92
CA THR A 377 25.34 1.21 4.04
C THR A 377 24.84 -0.01 3.26
N TYR A 378 25.56 -0.45 2.23
CA TYR A 378 25.28 -1.66 1.46
C TYR A 378 26.56 -2.43 1.13
#